data_606b33e5ba52e6e47bfd44b9bee847ce
#
_entry.id   606b33e5ba52e6e47bfd44b9bee847ce
#
_cell.length_a   1.000
_cell.length_b   1.000
_cell.length_c   1.000
_cell.angle_alpha   90.00
_cell.angle_beta   90.00
_cell.angle_gamma   90.00
#
_symmetry.space_group_name_H-M   'P 1'
#
loop_
_entity.id
_entity.type
_entity.pdbx_description
1 polymer ?
#
loop_
_entity_poly.entity_id
_entity_poly.type
_entity_poly.pdbx_seq_one_letter_code
_entity_poly.pdbx_strand_id
1 'polypeptide(L)'
;MQKQSPLLRLWELGEKEHGGLIRAILSASAGVLCGILPYVAAAQIIIGLLRGNPDTSYYLGWCLAALIGFTLRAVLYALALSMSHEATFSILKEIREQILNKLPKLPLGTVMDMSSGQMKQIIVDQVESMERPLAHLLPEMTANLLAPASILIYLFILDWRMALLSLVSIPVGMAFMMAVMKNY
;
A
#
# COMPACT_ATOMS: atom_id res chain seq x y z
N MET A 1 4.54 26.19 19.42
CA MET A 1 4.29 25.60 18.09
C MET A 1 4.12 24.11 18.27
N GLN A 2 2.87 23.60 18.20
CA GLN A 2 2.63 22.15 18.23
C GLN A 2 3.33 21.52 17.04
N LYS A 3 4.19 20.52 17.30
CA LYS A 3 4.77 19.66 16.25
C LYS A 3 3.61 18.81 15.67
N GLN A 4 2.92 19.33 14.67
CA GLN A 4 2.03 18.50 13.86
C GLN A 4 2.84 17.34 13.28
N SER A 5 2.26 16.15 13.31
CA SER A 5 2.94 14.99 12.71
C SER A 5 3.21 15.24 11.22
N PRO A 6 4.36 14.82 10.68
CA PRO A 6 4.68 15.00 9.26
C PRO A 6 3.58 14.49 8.33
N LEU A 7 2.90 13.42 8.71
CA LEU A 7 1.78 12.83 7.96
C LEU A 7 0.55 13.74 7.89
N LEU A 8 0.23 14.45 8.99
CA LEU A 8 -0.87 15.42 9.00
C LEU A 8 -0.58 16.61 8.06
N ARG A 9 0.66 17.09 8.05
CA ARG A 9 1.06 18.17 7.12
C ARG A 9 1.01 17.73 5.66
N LEU A 10 1.42 16.49 5.36
CA LEU A 10 1.31 15.94 4.01
C LEU A 10 -0.15 15.76 3.59
N TRP A 11 -1.01 15.38 4.51
CA TRP A 11 -2.45 15.29 4.28
C TRP A 11 -3.07 16.67 3.99
N GLU A 12 -2.73 17.69 4.76
CA GLU A 12 -3.18 19.09 4.52
C GLU A 12 -2.69 19.61 3.15
N LEU A 13 -1.42 19.34 2.78
CA LEU A 13 -0.86 19.71 1.48
C LEU A 13 -1.53 19.01 0.30
N GLY A 14 -2.04 17.81 0.54
CA GLY A 14 -2.73 16.99 -0.46
C GLY A 14 -4.24 17.20 -0.52
N GLU A 15 -4.80 18.26 0.08
CA GLU A 15 -6.25 18.45 0.19
C GLU A 15 -6.98 18.37 -1.16
N LYS A 16 -6.40 18.90 -2.24
CA LYS A 16 -6.97 18.85 -3.59
C LYS A 16 -6.95 17.45 -4.21
N GLU A 17 -6.04 16.58 -3.75
CA GLU A 17 -5.80 15.24 -4.29
C GLU A 17 -6.43 14.13 -3.45
N HIS A 18 -7.17 14.47 -2.37
CA HIS A 18 -7.84 13.47 -1.52
C HIS A 18 -8.73 12.53 -2.33
N GLY A 19 -9.41 13.03 -3.38
CA GLY A 19 -10.23 12.20 -4.25
C GLY A 19 -9.43 11.14 -5.02
N GLY A 20 -8.23 11.48 -5.48
CA GLY A 20 -7.30 10.55 -6.14
C GLY A 20 -6.79 9.49 -5.17
N LEU A 21 -6.35 9.93 -3.98
CA LEU A 21 -5.85 9.04 -2.93
C LEU A 21 -6.92 8.07 -2.42
N ILE A 22 -8.17 8.54 -2.21
CA ILE A 22 -9.29 7.68 -1.80
C ILE A 22 -9.59 6.63 -2.88
N ARG A 23 -9.62 7.02 -4.16
CA ARG A 23 -9.80 6.06 -5.26
C ARG A 23 -8.68 5.03 -5.32
N ALA A 24 -7.42 5.43 -5.08
CA ALA A 24 -6.29 4.51 -4.98
C ALA A 24 -6.47 3.50 -3.84
N ILE A 25 -6.87 3.95 -2.64
CA ILE A 25 -7.15 3.10 -1.48
C ILE A 25 -8.30 2.12 -1.78
N LEU A 26 -9.41 2.59 -2.37
CA LEU A 26 -10.55 1.74 -2.71
C LEU A 26 -10.17 0.69 -3.76
N SER A 27 -9.41 1.07 -4.78
CA SER A 27 -8.92 0.15 -5.80
C SER A 27 -7.96 -0.90 -5.23
N ALA A 28 -7.02 -0.48 -4.36
CA ALA A 28 -6.13 -1.39 -3.66
C ALA A 28 -6.91 -2.37 -2.78
N SER A 29 -7.91 -1.88 -2.02
CA SER A 29 -8.76 -2.70 -1.16
C SER A 29 -9.54 -3.74 -1.97
N ALA A 30 -10.17 -3.33 -3.06
CA ALA A 30 -10.87 -4.24 -3.98
C ALA A 30 -9.92 -5.28 -4.57
N GLY A 31 -8.70 -4.87 -4.95
CA GLY A 31 -7.66 -5.78 -5.43
C GLY A 31 -7.26 -6.83 -4.40
N VAL A 32 -7.11 -6.43 -3.13
CA VAL A 32 -6.82 -7.37 -2.03
C VAL A 32 -7.94 -8.37 -1.85
N LEU A 33 -9.20 -7.93 -1.84
CA LEU A 33 -10.35 -8.82 -1.70
C LEU A 33 -10.45 -9.83 -2.86
N CYS A 34 -10.23 -9.38 -4.10
CA CYS A 34 -10.12 -10.29 -5.25
C CYS A 34 -8.97 -11.29 -5.09
N GLY A 35 -7.87 -10.88 -4.45
CA GLY A 35 -6.72 -11.72 -4.17
C GLY A 35 -6.96 -12.86 -3.18
N ILE A 36 -8.11 -12.91 -2.50
CA ILE A 36 -8.50 -14.04 -1.64
C ILE A 36 -9.02 -15.21 -2.49
N LEU A 37 -9.60 -14.94 -3.66
CA LEU A 37 -10.18 -15.98 -4.50
C LEU A 37 -9.24 -17.16 -4.81
N PRO A 38 -7.95 -16.98 -5.14
CA PRO A 38 -7.03 -18.09 -5.32
C PRO A 38 -6.88 -18.99 -4.08
N TYR A 39 -6.89 -18.41 -2.88
CA TYR A 39 -6.79 -19.18 -1.62
C TYR A 39 -8.07 -19.96 -1.35
N VAL A 40 -9.23 -19.34 -1.61
CA VAL A 40 -10.53 -20.01 -1.52
C VAL A 40 -10.60 -21.16 -2.52
N ALA A 41 -10.19 -20.91 -3.75
CA ALA A 41 -10.17 -21.91 -4.82
C ALA A 41 -9.27 -23.11 -4.45
N ALA A 42 -8.05 -22.84 -3.95
CA ALA A 42 -7.15 -23.89 -3.50
C ALA A 42 -7.78 -24.75 -2.39
N ALA A 43 -8.40 -24.11 -1.39
CA ALA A 43 -9.09 -24.81 -0.32
C ALA A 43 -10.24 -25.70 -0.86
N GLN A 44 -11.06 -25.17 -1.77
CA GLN A 44 -12.17 -25.92 -2.37
C GLN A 44 -11.70 -27.09 -3.23
N ILE A 45 -10.62 -26.92 -3.99
CA ILE A 45 -10.01 -27.99 -4.78
C ILE A 45 -9.52 -29.10 -3.85
N ILE A 46 -8.80 -28.77 -2.77
CA ILE A 46 -8.31 -29.75 -1.79
C ILE A 46 -9.48 -30.49 -1.13
N ILE A 47 -10.53 -29.77 -0.69
CA ILE A 47 -11.72 -30.37 -0.10
C ILE A 47 -12.42 -31.30 -1.10
N GLY A 48 -12.54 -30.89 -2.36
CA GLY A 48 -13.11 -31.72 -3.44
C GLY A 48 -12.35 -33.01 -3.64
N LEU A 49 -11.02 -32.95 -3.67
CA LEU A 49 -10.15 -34.14 -3.79
C LEU A 49 -10.29 -35.08 -2.59
N LEU A 50 -10.31 -34.55 -1.37
CA LEU A 50 -10.47 -35.34 -0.15
C LEU A 50 -11.84 -36.03 -0.07
N ARG A 51 -12.87 -35.41 -0.64
CA ARG A 51 -14.23 -35.98 -0.72
C ARG A 51 -14.41 -36.94 -1.90
N GLY A 52 -13.39 -37.10 -2.76
CA GLY A 52 -13.46 -37.97 -3.93
C GLY A 52 -14.45 -37.48 -4.99
N ASN A 53 -14.60 -36.16 -5.14
CA ASN A 53 -15.49 -35.59 -6.14
C ASN A 53 -14.98 -35.92 -7.56
N PRO A 54 -15.75 -36.65 -8.41
CA PRO A 54 -15.31 -37.03 -9.74
C PRO A 54 -15.53 -35.95 -10.81
N ASP A 55 -16.16 -34.84 -10.44
CA ASP A 55 -16.58 -33.80 -11.40
C ASP A 55 -15.39 -32.90 -11.81
N THR A 56 -14.90 -33.09 -13.01
CA THR A 56 -13.82 -32.28 -13.60
C THR A 56 -14.24 -30.80 -13.76
N SER A 57 -15.52 -30.54 -14.02
CA SER A 57 -16.05 -29.18 -14.21
C SER A 57 -15.95 -28.38 -12.90
N TYR A 58 -16.10 -29.03 -11.75
CA TYR A 58 -15.91 -28.43 -10.43
C TYR A 58 -14.48 -27.88 -10.26
N TYR A 59 -13.47 -28.67 -10.59
CA TYR A 59 -12.07 -28.27 -10.46
C TYR A 59 -11.71 -27.17 -11.46
N LEU A 60 -12.18 -27.32 -12.72
CA LEU A 60 -11.96 -26.31 -13.75
C LEU A 60 -12.59 -24.97 -13.36
N GLY A 61 -13.80 -24.99 -12.79
CA GLY A 61 -14.47 -23.78 -12.30
C GLY A 61 -13.66 -23.04 -11.23
N TRP A 62 -13.11 -23.78 -10.26
CA TRP A 62 -12.27 -23.18 -9.22
C TRP A 62 -10.92 -22.69 -9.76
N CYS A 63 -10.31 -23.39 -10.72
CA CYS A 63 -9.11 -22.92 -11.39
C CYS A 63 -9.35 -21.62 -12.15
N LEU A 64 -10.47 -21.51 -12.87
CA LEU A 64 -10.87 -20.28 -13.55
C LEU A 64 -11.16 -19.14 -12.56
N ALA A 65 -11.84 -19.41 -11.46
CA ALA A 65 -12.07 -18.43 -10.41
C ALA A 65 -10.76 -17.90 -9.81
N ALA A 66 -9.79 -18.80 -9.56
CA ALA A 66 -8.45 -18.42 -9.10
C ALA A 66 -7.73 -17.52 -10.10
N LEU A 67 -7.77 -17.86 -11.38
CA LEU A 67 -7.16 -17.08 -12.46
C LEU A 67 -7.78 -15.69 -12.58
N ILE A 68 -9.11 -15.62 -12.55
CA ILE A 68 -9.85 -14.34 -12.58
C ILE A 68 -9.51 -13.50 -11.37
N GLY A 69 -9.52 -14.08 -10.16
CA GLY A 69 -9.19 -13.38 -8.92
C GLY A 69 -7.77 -12.83 -8.93
N PHE A 70 -6.80 -13.61 -9.40
CA PHE A 70 -5.41 -13.20 -9.51
C PHE A 70 -5.22 -12.06 -10.53
N THR A 71 -5.82 -12.20 -11.70
CA THR A 71 -5.76 -11.18 -12.77
C THR A 71 -6.41 -9.88 -12.31
N LEU A 72 -7.60 -9.96 -11.70
CA LEU A 72 -8.33 -8.80 -11.21
C LEU A 72 -7.55 -8.08 -10.10
N ARG A 73 -6.94 -8.84 -9.17
CA ARG A 73 -6.02 -8.29 -8.17
C ARG A 73 -4.88 -7.51 -8.82
N ALA A 74 -4.21 -8.09 -9.81
CA ALA A 74 -3.07 -7.45 -10.47
C ALA A 74 -3.47 -6.14 -11.17
N VAL A 75 -4.60 -6.15 -11.88
CA VAL A 75 -5.12 -4.97 -12.58
C VAL A 75 -5.54 -3.88 -11.58
N LEU A 76 -6.31 -4.23 -10.55
CA LEU A 76 -6.78 -3.25 -9.56
C LEU A 76 -5.62 -2.66 -8.74
N TYR A 77 -4.60 -3.45 -8.43
CA TYR A 77 -3.42 -2.95 -7.73
C TYR A 77 -2.58 -2.03 -8.62
N ALA A 78 -2.42 -2.36 -9.90
CA ALA A 78 -1.74 -1.50 -10.87
C ALA A 78 -2.47 -0.16 -11.04
N LEU A 79 -3.81 -0.18 -11.12
CA LEU A 79 -4.63 1.04 -11.16
C LEU A 79 -4.49 1.86 -9.87
N ALA A 80 -4.50 1.22 -8.71
CA ALA A 80 -4.31 1.89 -7.42
C ALA A 80 -2.96 2.60 -7.36
N LEU A 81 -1.90 1.94 -7.82
CA LEU A 81 -0.55 2.49 -7.86
C LEU A 81 -0.46 3.67 -8.83
N SER A 82 -1.04 3.54 -10.03
CA SER A 82 -1.10 4.63 -11.02
C SER A 82 -1.79 5.89 -10.47
N MET A 83 -2.97 5.72 -9.84
CA MET A 83 -3.70 6.83 -9.22
C MET A 83 -2.92 7.46 -8.06
N SER A 84 -2.20 6.65 -7.27
CA SER A 84 -1.38 7.14 -6.17
C SER A 84 -0.17 7.94 -6.67
N HIS A 85 0.49 7.51 -7.75
CA HIS A 85 1.58 8.25 -8.39
C HIS A 85 1.09 9.59 -8.96
N GLU A 86 -0.06 9.59 -9.67
CA GLU A 86 -0.64 10.83 -10.22
C GLU A 86 -0.92 11.86 -9.12
N ALA A 87 -1.58 11.43 -8.03
CA ALA A 87 -1.84 12.30 -6.88
C ALA A 87 -0.52 12.79 -6.24
N THR A 88 0.48 11.92 -6.13
CA THR A 88 1.79 12.26 -5.58
C THR A 88 2.49 13.32 -6.42
N PHE A 89 2.54 13.17 -7.74
CA PHE A 89 3.15 14.18 -8.62
C PHE A 89 2.45 15.53 -8.54
N SER A 90 1.13 15.55 -8.41
CA SER A 90 0.37 16.77 -8.19
C SER A 90 0.74 17.46 -6.86
N ILE A 91 0.86 16.69 -5.77
CA ILE A 91 1.30 17.19 -4.46
C ILE A 91 2.73 17.75 -4.54
N LEU A 92 3.66 17.03 -5.15
CA LEU A 92 5.05 17.48 -5.30
C LEU A 92 5.16 18.76 -6.14
N LYS A 93 4.34 18.87 -7.19
CA LYS A 93 4.23 20.10 -7.99
C LYS A 93 3.77 21.26 -7.11
N GLU A 94 2.71 21.09 -6.33
CA GLU A 94 2.20 22.14 -5.45
C GLU A 94 3.23 22.56 -4.39
N ILE A 95 3.98 21.63 -3.82
CA ILE A 95 5.08 21.92 -2.89
C ILE A 95 6.15 22.79 -3.57
N ARG A 96 6.56 22.42 -4.80
CA ARG A 96 7.54 23.21 -5.57
C ARG A 96 7.03 24.61 -5.86
N GLU A 97 5.79 24.75 -6.28
CA GLU A 97 5.15 26.07 -6.52
C GLU A 97 5.10 26.93 -5.25
N GLN A 98 4.76 26.33 -4.10
CA GLN A 98 4.75 27.04 -2.82
C GLN A 98 6.16 27.53 -2.41
N ILE A 99 7.20 26.73 -2.63
CA ILE A 99 8.58 27.10 -2.36
C ILE A 99 8.98 28.27 -3.27
N LEU A 100 8.74 28.16 -4.58
CA LEU A 100 9.06 29.19 -5.56
C LEU A 100 8.33 30.51 -5.29
N ASN A 101 7.07 30.45 -4.88
CA ASN A 101 6.27 31.63 -4.53
C ASN A 101 6.69 32.30 -3.20
N LYS A 102 7.37 31.57 -2.31
CA LYS A 102 7.94 32.12 -1.07
C LYS A 102 9.32 32.75 -1.28
N LEU A 103 10.08 32.25 -2.23
CA LEU A 103 11.45 32.67 -2.47
C LEU A 103 11.60 34.19 -2.65
N PRO A 104 10.78 34.88 -3.49
CA PRO A 104 10.88 36.33 -3.66
C PRO A 104 10.48 37.15 -2.43
N LYS A 105 9.82 36.51 -1.44
CA LYS A 105 9.38 37.17 -0.20
C LYS A 105 10.41 37.08 0.92
N LEU A 106 11.49 36.34 0.70
CA LEU A 106 12.59 36.23 1.66
C LEU A 106 13.51 37.48 1.57
N PRO A 107 14.14 37.89 2.69
CA PRO A 107 15.16 38.92 2.66
C PRO A 107 16.26 38.58 1.68
N LEU A 108 16.71 39.56 0.87
CA LEU A 108 17.72 39.35 -0.17
C LEU A 108 19.00 38.72 0.39
N GLY A 109 19.45 39.13 1.60
CA GLY A 109 20.61 38.54 2.27
C GLY A 109 20.48 37.05 2.46
N THR A 110 19.32 36.55 2.90
CA THR A 110 19.07 35.11 3.10
C THR A 110 19.16 34.32 1.78
N VAL A 111 18.70 34.91 0.68
CA VAL A 111 18.76 34.28 -0.64
C VAL A 111 20.18 34.31 -1.20
N MET A 112 20.93 35.40 -0.98
CA MET A 112 22.31 35.51 -1.42
C MET A 112 23.29 34.63 -0.65
N ASP A 113 22.97 34.29 0.60
CA ASP A 113 23.75 33.35 1.42
C ASP A 113 23.58 31.89 0.98
N MET A 114 22.55 31.59 0.17
CA MET A 114 22.33 30.25 -0.37
C MET A 114 23.07 30.08 -1.71
N SER A 115 23.89 29.04 -1.80
CA SER A 115 24.48 28.67 -3.09
C SER A 115 23.41 28.11 -4.04
N SER A 116 23.62 28.23 -5.35
CA SER A 116 22.71 27.62 -6.35
C SER A 116 22.55 26.09 -6.17
N GLY A 117 23.60 25.43 -5.68
CA GLY A 117 23.56 24.00 -5.34
C GLY A 117 22.62 23.69 -4.17
N GLN A 118 22.66 24.51 -3.11
CA GLN A 118 21.72 24.36 -1.98
C GLN A 118 20.28 24.64 -2.41
N MET A 119 20.07 25.63 -3.27
CA MET A 119 18.74 25.93 -3.81
C MET A 119 18.18 24.75 -4.62
N LYS A 120 19.01 24.17 -5.50
CA LYS A 120 18.66 22.97 -6.25
C LYS A 120 18.32 21.81 -5.31
N GLN A 121 19.15 21.55 -4.29
CA GLN A 121 18.94 20.49 -3.32
C GLN A 121 17.58 20.63 -2.62
N ILE A 122 17.17 21.84 -2.22
CA ILE A 122 15.89 22.07 -1.54
C ILE A 122 14.72 21.88 -2.51
N ILE A 123 14.75 22.51 -3.68
CA ILE A 123 13.59 22.59 -4.59
C ILE A 123 13.43 21.30 -5.41
N VAL A 124 14.53 20.64 -5.76
CA VAL A 124 14.52 19.46 -6.61
C VAL A 124 14.72 18.21 -5.77
N ASP A 125 15.92 18.02 -5.22
CA ASP A 125 16.34 16.72 -4.67
C ASP A 125 15.53 16.32 -3.41
N GLN A 126 15.27 17.25 -2.49
CA GLN A 126 14.47 16.97 -1.29
C GLN A 126 12.99 16.73 -1.61
N VAL A 127 12.42 17.49 -2.53
CA VAL A 127 11.02 17.31 -2.93
C VAL A 127 10.87 15.98 -3.69
N GLU A 128 11.81 15.65 -4.59
CA GLU A 128 11.80 14.39 -5.32
C GLU A 128 11.96 13.17 -4.39
N SER A 129 12.77 13.29 -3.34
CA SER A 129 12.92 12.21 -2.35
C SER A 129 11.64 11.83 -1.62
N MET A 130 10.62 12.70 -1.62
CA MET A 130 9.30 12.45 -1.04
C MET A 130 8.38 11.65 -1.96
N GLU A 131 8.71 11.51 -3.25
CA GLU A 131 7.88 10.81 -4.24
C GLU A 131 7.60 9.36 -3.83
N ARG A 132 8.67 8.60 -3.59
CA ARG A 132 8.56 7.18 -3.30
C ARG A 132 7.74 6.87 -2.03
N PRO A 133 7.99 7.50 -0.86
CA PRO A 133 7.14 7.31 0.31
C PRO A 133 5.68 7.67 0.07
N LEU A 134 5.40 8.79 -0.62
CA LEU A 134 4.03 9.23 -0.85
C LEU A 134 3.26 8.32 -1.82
N ALA A 135 3.89 7.93 -2.93
CA ALA A 135 3.26 7.11 -3.95
C ALA A 135 2.94 5.69 -3.47
N HIS A 136 3.82 5.10 -2.67
CA HIS A 136 3.70 3.71 -2.24
C HIS A 136 3.03 3.53 -0.87
N LEU A 137 3.14 4.53 0.03
CA LEU A 137 2.68 4.40 1.41
C LEU A 137 1.21 3.96 1.50
N LEU A 138 0.30 4.65 0.82
CA LEU A 138 -1.14 4.40 0.95
C LEU A 138 -1.57 3.06 0.35
N PRO A 139 -1.24 2.71 -0.92
CA PRO A 139 -1.60 1.42 -1.49
C PRO A 139 -0.95 0.24 -0.75
N GLU A 140 0.32 0.36 -0.38
CA GLU A 140 1.05 -0.71 0.31
C GLU A 140 0.56 -0.92 1.73
N MET A 141 0.36 0.13 2.52
CA MET A 141 -0.20 0.00 3.87
C MET A 141 -1.60 -0.61 3.83
N THR A 142 -2.43 -0.18 2.88
CA THR A 142 -3.77 -0.76 2.69
C THR A 142 -3.67 -2.26 2.39
N ALA A 143 -2.83 -2.65 1.44
CA ALA A 143 -2.65 -4.05 1.07
C ALA A 143 -2.07 -4.88 2.22
N ASN A 144 -1.05 -4.36 2.91
CA ASN A 144 -0.35 -5.07 3.99
C ASN A 144 -1.20 -5.23 5.26
N LEU A 145 -2.17 -4.36 5.50
CA LEU A 145 -3.11 -4.48 6.61
C LEU A 145 -4.33 -5.33 6.22
N LEU A 146 -4.89 -5.09 5.05
CA LEU A 146 -6.15 -5.70 4.64
C LEU A 146 -5.97 -7.17 4.22
N ALA A 147 -4.84 -7.52 3.58
CA ALA A 147 -4.61 -8.89 3.12
C ALA A 147 -4.56 -9.92 4.28
N PRO A 148 -3.73 -9.74 5.32
CA PRO A 148 -3.71 -10.68 6.44
C PRO A 148 -5.03 -10.66 7.24
N ALA A 149 -5.67 -9.49 7.40
CA ALA A 149 -6.96 -9.39 8.06
C ALA A 149 -8.04 -10.19 7.32
N SER A 150 -8.10 -10.07 6.00
CA SER A 150 -9.07 -10.76 5.15
C SER A 150 -8.84 -12.28 5.15
N ILE A 151 -7.58 -12.72 5.09
CA ILE A 151 -7.23 -14.15 5.18
C ILE A 151 -7.60 -14.69 6.56
N LEU A 152 -7.32 -13.94 7.62
CA LEU A 152 -7.65 -14.34 8.98
C LEU A 152 -9.17 -14.48 9.18
N ILE A 153 -9.96 -13.54 8.68
CA ILE A 153 -11.43 -13.62 8.68
C ILE A 153 -11.89 -14.88 7.95
N TYR A 154 -11.33 -15.15 6.76
CA TYR A 154 -11.65 -16.37 6.01
C TYR A 154 -11.31 -17.65 6.78
N LEU A 155 -10.15 -17.70 7.44
CA LEU A 155 -9.77 -18.83 8.30
C LEU A 155 -10.71 -19.00 9.49
N PHE A 156 -11.18 -17.92 10.13
CA PHE A 156 -12.16 -17.99 11.19
C PHE A 156 -13.52 -18.58 10.75
N ILE A 157 -13.91 -18.30 9.50
CA ILE A 157 -15.14 -18.87 8.90
C ILE A 157 -14.98 -20.37 8.64
N LEU A 158 -13.78 -20.81 8.24
CA LEU A 158 -13.49 -22.23 7.97
C LEU A 158 -13.33 -23.03 9.26
N ASP A 159 -12.43 -22.64 10.13
CA ASP A 159 -12.15 -23.27 11.42
C ASP A 159 -11.43 -22.27 12.34
N TRP A 160 -12.08 -21.89 13.42
CA TRP A 160 -11.52 -20.96 14.41
C TRP A 160 -10.21 -21.45 15.04
N ARG A 161 -10.02 -22.78 15.15
CA ARG A 161 -8.79 -23.37 15.71
C ARG A 161 -7.60 -23.15 14.79
N MET A 162 -7.79 -23.31 13.48
CA MET A 162 -6.77 -23.02 12.46
C MET A 162 -6.43 -21.53 12.44
N ALA A 163 -7.43 -20.66 12.57
CA ALA A 163 -7.23 -19.22 12.68
C ALA A 163 -6.38 -18.86 13.90
N LEU A 164 -6.66 -19.42 15.07
CA LEU A 164 -5.85 -19.19 16.27
C LEU A 164 -4.40 -19.71 16.12
N LEU A 165 -4.22 -20.89 15.53
CA LEU A 165 -2.89 -21.43 15.26
C LEU A 165 -2.09 -20.54 14.29
N SER A 166 -2.75 -19.97 13.27
CA SER A 166 -2.09 -19.05 12.34
C SER A 166 -1.61 -17.77 13.03
N LEU A 167 -2.35 -17.26 14.03
CA LEU A 167 -1.94 -16.09 14.81
C LEU A 167 -0.67 -16.33 15.64
N VAL A 168 -0.38 -17.55 16.06
CA VAL A 168 0.86 -17.89 16.79
C VAL A 168 2.11 -17.67 15.90
N SER A 169 1.98 -17.79 14.59
CA SER A 169 3.10 -17.58 13.68
C SER A 169 3.62 -16.13 13.71
N ILE A 170 2.77 -15.14 14.02
CA ILE A 170 3.14 -13.72 14.04
C ILE A 170 4.15 -13.43 15.18
N PRO A 171 3.86 -13.71 16.46
CA PRO A 171 4.83 -13.45 17.53
C PRO A 171 6.11 -14.29 17.41
N VAL A 172 6.00 -15.51 16.89
CA VAL A 172 7.18 -16.35 16.61
C VAL A 172 8.07 -15.70 15.53
N GLY A 173 7.49 -15.25 14.43
CA GLY A 173 8.22 -14.54 13.37
C GLY A 173 8.83 -13.24 13.86
N MET A 174 8.11 -12.46 14.67
CA MET A 174 8.63 -11.22 15.28
C MET A 174 9.80 -11.51 16.24
N ALA A 175 9.68 -12.52 17.08
CA ALA A 175 10.75 -12.93 18.01
C ALA A 175 12.01 -13.35 17.22
N PHE A 176 11.84 -14.13 16.16
CA PHE A 176 12.94 -14.52 15.29
C PHE A 176 13.59 -13.32 14.61
N MET A 177 12.80 -12.40 14.06
CA MET A 177 13.29 -11.18 13.42
C MET A 177 14.07 -10.29 14.42
N MET A 178 13.55 -10.10 15.63
CA MET A 178 14.26 -9.37 16.68
C MET A 178 15.59 -10.04 17.08
N ALA A 179 15.62 -11.37 17.14
CA ALA A 179 16.85 -12.12 17.45
C ALA A 179 17.91 -11.93 16.34
N VAL A 180 17.50 -11.95 15.07
CA VAL A 180 18.41 -11.70 13.94
C VAL A 180 18.92 -10.27 13.94
N MET A 181 18.04 -9.27 14.11
CA MET A 181 18.42 -7.85 14.13
C MET A 181 19.35 -7.49 15.31
N LYS A 182 19.28 -8.22 16.41
CA LYS A 182 20.18 -8.00 17.57
C LYS A 182 21.62 -8.44 17.29
N ASN A 183 21.82 -9.32 16.31
CA ASN A 183 23.14 -9.87 15.95
C ASN A 183 23.78 -9.14 14.74
N TYR A 184 23.10 -8.13 14.19
CA TYR A 184 23.60 -7.21 13.16
C TYR A 184 23.87 -5.83 13.76
#